data_b217bbde2a254c6da9c7917d2f310e07
#
_entry.id   b217bbde2a254c6da9c7917d2f310e07
#
_cell.length_a   1.000
_cell.length_b   1.000
_cell.length_c   1.000
_cell.angle_alpha   90.00
_cell.angle_beta   90.00
_cell.angle_gamma   90.00
#
_symmetry.space_group_name_H-M   'P 1'
#
loop_
_entity.id
_entity.type
_entity.pdbx_description
1 polymer ?
#
loop_
_entity_poly.entity_id
_entity_poly.type
_entity_poly.pdbx_seq_one_letter_code
_entity_poly.pdbx_strand_id
1 'polypeptide(L)'
;MERLTDLPSIGPKLAGNLEKIGITSPEQFRTLGAEEAFLRIRAQVDPTACLHQLEALAGAEAGVKKSLLPPERKAELKTWYQGL
;
A
#
# COMPACT_ATOMS: atom_id res chain seq x y z
N MET A 1 17.16 11.79 -2.77
CA MET A 1 15.90 11.56 -2.03
C MET A 1 15.12 10.47 -2.69
N GLU A 2 14.64 9.52 -1.90
CA GLU A 2 13.75 8.49 -2.43
C GLU A 2 12.38 9.08 -2.75
N ARG A 3 11.79 8.59 -3.85
CA ARG A 3 10.41 8.93 -4.22
C ARG A 3 9.53 7.73 -3.90
N LEU A 4 8.22 7.96 -3.73
CA LEU A 4 7.27 6.86 -3.54
C LEU A 4 7.35 5.87 -4.70
N THR A 5 7.52 6.36 -5.93
CA THR A 5 7.62 5.51 -7.12
C THR A 5 8.91 4.68 -7.17
N ASP A 6 9.88 4.97 -6.31
CA ASP A 6 11.09 4.15 -6.19
C ASP A 6 10.82 2.87 -5.40
N LEU A 7 9.71 2.83 -4.66
CA LEU A 7 9.33 1.63 -3.92
C LEU A 7 8.78 0.56 -4.87
N PRO A 8 9.07 -0.72 -4.61
CA PRO A 8 8.49 -1.79 -5.43
C PRO A 8 6.97 -1.72 -5.43
N SER A 9 6.36 -2.01 -6.56
CA SER A 9 4.90 -2.07 -6.75
C SER A 9 4.17 -0.72 -6.65
N ILE A 10 4.86 0.37 -6.38
CA ILE A 10 4.26 1.71 -6.34
C ILE A 10 4.44 2.37 -7.71
N GLY A 11 3.36 2.41 -8.50
CA GLY A 11 3.34 3.16 -9.74
C GLY A 11 2.83 4.58 -9.52
N PRO A 12 2.78 5.39 -10.60
CA PRO A 12 2.35 6.80 -10.49
C PRO A 12 0.95 6.97 -9.90
N LYS A 13 0.03 6.08 -10.22
CA LYS A 13 -1.35 6.16 -9.72
C LYS A 13 -1.40 5.96 -8.20
N LEU A 14 -0.72 4.93 -7.71
CA LEU A 14 -0.71 4.63 -6.29
C LEU A 14 0.06 5.69 -5.51
N ALA A 15 1.16 6.18 -6.07
CA ALA A 15 1.91 7.29 -5.47
C ALA A 15 1.00 8.53 -5.35
N GLY A 16 0.21 8.83 -6.40
CA GLY A 16 -0.74 9.93 -6.37
C GLY A 16 -1.79 9.75 -5.27
N ASN A 17 -2.29 8.53 -5.08
CA ASN A 17 -3.24 8.24 -4.01
C ASN A 17 -2.62 8.46 -2.63
N LEU A 18 -1.38 8.04 -2.44
CA LEU A 18 -0.65 8.26 -1.19
C LEU A 18 -0.45 9.75 -0.91
N GLU A 19 -0.09 10.52 -1.93
CA GLU A 19 0.05 11.97 -1.80
C GLU A 19 -1.25 12.63 -1.35
N LYS A 20 -2.38 12.17 -1.86
CA LYS A 20 -3.70 12.71 -1.49
C LYS A 20 -4.05 12.48 -0.03
N ILE A 21 -3.47 11.47 0.61
CA ILE A 21 -3.67 11.25 2.05
C ILE A 21 -2.53 11.80 2.90
N GLY A 22 -1.66 12.62 2.30
CA GLY A 22 -0.60 13.30 3.01
C GLY A 22 0.72 12.55 3.11
N ILE A 23 0.86 11.45 2.37
CA ILE A 23 2.09 10.65 2.35
C ILE A 23 2.91 11.04 1.13
N THR A 24 4.05 11.69 1.36
CA THR A 24 4.89 12.22 0.28
C THR A 24 6.28 11.57 0.21
N SER A 25 6.63 10.70 1.15
CA SER A 25 7.93 10.04 1.18
C SER A 25 7.82 8.58 1.59
N PRO A 26 8.78 7.73 1.18
CA PRO A 26 8.83 6.34 1.62
C PRO A 26 8.89 6.20 3.14
N GLU A 27 9.58 7.10 3.83
CA GLU A 27 9.67 7.07 5.29
C GLU A 27 8.31 7.25 5.95
N GLN A 28 7.53 8.23 5.48
CA GLN A 28 6.18 8.46 5.97
C GLN A 28 5.31 7.24 5.74
N PHE A 29 5.42 6.64 4.55
CA PHE A 29 4.66 5.45 4.21
C PHE A 29 5.01 4.27 5.14
N ARG A 30 6.30 4.01 5.36
CA ARG A 30 6.75 2.92 6.23
C ARG A 30 6.29 3.11 7.67
N THR A 31 6.26 4.36 8.14
CA THR A 31 5.78 4.69 9.49
C THR A 31 4.29 4.40 9.63
N LEU A 32 3.52 4.72 8.60
CA LEU A 32 2.07 4.50 8.60
C LEU A 32 1.72 3.02 8.44
N GLY A 33 2.40 2.33 7.53
CA GLY A 33 2.14 0.93 7.20
C GLY A 33 1.10 0.75 6.11
N ALA A 34 1.14 -0.42 5.47
CA ALA A 34 0.31 -0.72 4.31
C ALA A 34 -1.19 -0.70 4.62
N GLU A 35 -1.59 -1.35 5.70
CA GLU A 35 -3.00 -1.47 6.07
C GLU A 35 -3.62 -0.11 6.37
N GLU A 36 -2.93 0.71 7.16
CA GLU A 36 -3.45 2.04 7.49
C GLU A 36 -3.49 2.94 6.26
N ALA A 37 -2.46 2.88 5.42
CA ALA A 37 -2.45 3.63 4.17
C ALA A 37 -3.63 3.22 3.28
N PHE A 38 -3.89 1.91 3.19
CA PHE A 38 -5.01 1.38 2.42
C PHE A 38 -6.35 1.91 2.93
N LEU A 39 -6.56 1.87 4.25
CA LEU A 39 -7.80 2.36 4.85
C LEU A 39 -8.03 3.84 4.54
N ARG A 40 -6.99 4.65 4.62
CA ARG A 40 -7.09 6.09 4.34
C ARG A 40 -7.36 6.35 2.86
N ILE A 41 -6.71 5.62 1.97
CA ILE A 41 -6.97 5.73 0.53
C ILE A 41 -8.41 5.36 0.23
N ARG A 42 -8.89 4.24 0.77
CA ARG A 42 -10.25 3.77 0.56
C ARG A 42 -11.28 4.76 1.06
N ALA A 43 -11.03 5.36 2.22
CA ALA A 43 -11.96 6.30 2.84
C ALA A 43 -11.96 7.69 2.18
N GLN A 44 -10.82 8.16 1.71
CA GLN A 44 -10.63 9.55 1.31
C GLN A 44 -10.44 9.77 -0.19
N VAL A 45 -9.96 8.76 -0.92
CA VAL A 45 -9.56 8.92 -2.31
C VAL A 45 -10.31 7.99 -3.25
N ASP A 46 -10.33 6.70 -2.94
CA ASP A 46 -10.83 5.67 -3.84
C ASP A 46 -11.61 4.60 -3.09
N PRO A 47 -12.94 4.74 -3.01
CA PRO A 47 -13.78 3.75 -2.31
C PRO A 47 -13.77 2.38 -3.00
N THR A 48 -13.23 2.28 -4.22
CA THR A 48 -13.13 1.00 -4.94
C THR A 48 -11.77 0.33 -4.75
N ALA A 49 -10.92 0.86 -3.88
CA ALA A 49 -9.61 0.26 -3.60
C ALA A 49 -9.79 -1.21 -3.22
N CYS A 50 -9.01 -2.08 -3.84
CA CYS A 50 -9.20 -3.52 -3.77
C CYS A 50 -7.99 -4.23 -3.15
N LEU A 51 -8.13 -5.55 -2.96
CA LEU A 51 -7.08 -6.39 -2.39
C LEU A 51 -5.75 -6.28 -3.15
N HIS A 52 -5.79 -6.15 -4.47
CA HIS A 52 -4.57 -5.99 -5.27
C HIS A 52 -3.79 -4.74 -4.88
N GLN A 53 -4.49 -3.64 -4.62
CA GLN A 53 -3.85 -2.41 -4.18
C GLN A 53 -3.25 -2.57 -2.78
N LEU A 54 -3.95 -3.26 -1.90
CA LEU A 54 -3.44 -3.58 -0.56
C LEU A 54 -2.15 -4.41 -0.65
N GLU A 55 -2.13 -5.41 -1.54
CA GLU A 55 -0.94 -6.24 -1.74
C GLU A 55 0.23 -5.43 -2.30
N ALA A 56 -0.05 -4.50 -3.19
CA ALA A 56 0.99 -3.60 -3.72
C ALA A 56 1.58 -2.72 -2.61
N LEU A 57 0.73 -2.20 -1.74
CA LEU A 57 1.18 -1.41 -0.59
C LEU A 57 2.02 -2.26 0.37
N ALA A 58 1.58 -3.48 0.66
CA ALA A 58 2.32 -4.37 1.55
C ALA A 58 3.67 -4.78 0.94
N GLY A 59 3.72 -5.01 -0.36
CA GLY A 59 4.98 -5.29 -1.06
C GLY A 59 5.94 -4.12 -0.94
N ALA A 60 5.46 -2.91 -1.17
CA ALA A 60 6.27 -1.70 -1.04
C ALA A 60 6.79 -1.53 0.39
N GLU A 61 5.96 -1.79 1.39
CA GLU A 61 6.36 -1.72 2.79
C GLU A 61 7.48 -2.72 3.11
N ALA A 62 7.36 -3.94 2.56
CA ALA A 62 8.36 -5.00 2.76
C ALA A 62 9.61 -4.83 1.88
N GLY A 63 9.57 -3.91 0.91
CA GLY A 63 10.68 -3.70 0.00
C GLY A 63 10.77 -4.74 -1.11
N VAL A 64 9.66 -5.41 -1.44
CA VAL A 64 9.61 -6.43 -2.49
C VAL A 64 8.43 -6.19 -3.43
N LYS A 65 8.48 -6.77 -4.62
CA LYS A 65 7.33 -6.74 -5.53
C LYS A 65 6.16 -7.50 -4.90
N LYS A 66 4.94 -7.06 -5.19
CA LYS A 66 3.74 -7.69 -4.62
C LYS A 66 3.69 -9.20 -4.91
N SER A 67 4.18 -9.64 -6.07
CA SER A 67 4.23 -11.06 -6.45
C SER A 67 5.21 -11.87 -5.60
N LEU A 68 6.12 -11.20 -4.91
CA LEU A 68 7.15 -11.85 -4.07
C LEU A 68 6.80 -11.80 -2.58
N LEU A 69 5.62 -11.30 -2.21
CA LEU A 69 5.17 -11.36 -0.81
C LEU A 69 5.07 -12.81 -0.35
N PRO A 70 5.50 -13.12 0.89
CA PRO A 70 5.34 -14.46 1.44
C PRO A 70 3.87 -14.88 1.45
N PRO A 71 3.58 -16.18 1.23
CA PRO A 71 2.19 -16.67 1.27
C PRO A 71 1.46 -16.37 2.58
N GLU A 72 2.17 -16.40 3.72
CA GLU A 72 1.61 -16.07 5.03
C GLU A 72 1.15 -14.62 5.08
N ARG A 73 1.94 -13.71 4.51
CA ARG A 73 1.57 -12.29 4.48
C ARG A 73 0.38 -12.06 3.58
N LYS A 74 0.32 -12.72 2.43
CA LYS A 74 -0.83 -12.63 1.52
C LYS A 74 -2.11 -13.12 2.19
N ALA A 75 -2.02 -14.24 2.91
CA ALA A 75 -3.17 -14.80 3.65
C ALA A 75 -3.64 -13.85 4.74
N GLU A 76 -2.72 -13.26 5.49
CA GLU A 76 -2.98 -12.23 6.49
C GLU A 76 -3.76 -11.05 5.92
N LEU A 77 -3.25 -10.52 4.80
CA LEU A 77 -3.85 -9.37 4.14
C LEU A 77 -5.26 -9.68 3.64
N LYS A 78 -5.45 -10.86 3.07
CA LYS A 78 -6.75 -11.30 2.59
C LYS A 78 -7.77 -11.40 3.72
N THR A 79 -7.38 -12.02 4.82
CA THR A 79 -8.22 -12.16 6.01
C THR A 79 -8.58 -10.79 6.57
N TRP A 80 -7.60 -9.92 6.71
CA TRP A 80 -7.82 -8.57 7.19
C TRP A 80 -8.76 -7.79 6.28
N TYR A 81 -8.55 -7.89 4.96
CA TYR A 81 -9.36 -7.21 3.96
C TYR A 81 -10.82 -7.69 4.01
N GLN A 82 -11.03 -8.99 4.16
CA GLN A 82 -12.38 -9.56 4.23
C GLN A 82 -13.14 -9.13 5.49
N GLY A 83 -12.43 -8.72 6.53
CA GLY A 83 -13.02 -8.24 7.76
C GLY A 83 -13.40 -6.76 7.77
N LEU A 84 -13.12 -6.05 6.68
CA LEU A 84 -13.42 -4.61 6.61
C LEU A 84 -14.92 -4.34 6.45
#